data_f0308dfb730834a1874234c802c9f289
#
_entry.id   f0308dfb730834a1874234c802c9f289
#
_cell.length_a   1.000
_cell.length_b   1.000
_cell.length_c   1.000
_cell.angle_alpha   90.00
_cell.angle_beta   90.00
_cell.angle_gamma   90.00
#
_symmetry.space_group_name_H-M   'P 1'
#
loop_
_entity.id
_entity.type
_entity.pdbx_description
1 polymer ?
#
loop_
_entity_poly.entity_id
_entity_poly.type
_entity_poly.pdbx_seq_one_letter_code
_entity_poly.pdbx_strand_id
1 'polypeptide(L)'
;MKTDLNTSKHFTLQMLADGIYAAISMDEGAAICNTGLIDLGGLVVIYDTFQTPQAARDLAEISRNLFGQTPLVVVNSHWHNDHYWGNQVFAGQSQILSSDKTRQIIVETGPKEVEWFQKNANRKLVEYQQQYDASAPEQKSDALLMLAMYRGIAEAMPEFSFYPPNITFKQHLMLHGNRRTVELIDYQNGHSASDTILYIPNDGIMFLSDLLFVGCHPYLGDGHPQGQQDALRAVGQMDAEVFIPGHGPVGARQNLLMMIDYISHCCETVNNLIQQGKGKAEMECLEVDPAFRDWKFGFFFQDNLQFLWDMQNQPESRLDE
;
A
#
# COMPACT_ATOMS: atom_id res chain seq x y z
N MET A 1 -17.09 31.05 8.57
CA MET A 1 -15.93 30.13 8.47
C MET A 1 -16.15 29.34 7.17
N LYS A 2 -15.30 29.49 6.15
CA LYS A 2 -15.28 28.53 5.05
C LYS A 2 -14.76 27.24 5.64
N THR A 3 -15.59 26.21 5.80
CA THR A 3 -15.13 24.84 6.01
C THR A 3 -14.16 24.57 4.86
N ASP A 4 -12.95 24.18 5.17
CA ASP A 4 -12.00 23.72 4.15
C ASP A 4 -12.57 22.41 3.60
N LEU A 5 -13.15 22.47 2.38
CA LEU A 5 -13.85 21.35 1.74
C LEU A 5 -12.91 20.20 1.34
N ASN A 6 -11.62 20.34 1.62
CA ASN A 6 -10.57 19.38 1.29
C ASN A 6 -9.94 18.74 2.53
N THR A 7 -10.67 18.63 3.64
CA THR A 7 -10.20 17.97 4.87
C THR A 7 -10.82 16.59 5.04
N SER A 8 -10.02 15.64 5.51
CA SER A 8 -10.44 14.32 5.95
C SER A 8 -9.90 14.03 7.35
N LYS A 9 -10.57 13.20 8.11
CA LYS A 9 -10.03 12.63 9.36
C LYS A 9 -9.21 11.36 9.13
N HIS A 10 -9.14 10.89 7.89
CA HIS A 10 -8.49 9.64 7.51
C HIS A 10 -7.12 9.85 6.86
N PHE A 11 -6.93 10.99 6.21
CA PHE A 11 -5.70 11.32 5.50
C PHE A 11 -5.49 12.83 5.40
N THR A 12 -4.26 13.24 5.14
CA THR A 12 -3.91 14.62 4.77
C THR A 12 -3.70 14.71 3.27
N LEU A 13 -4.19 15.79 2.64
CA LEU A 13 -3.97 16.04 1.22
C LEU A 13 -2.76 16.92 1.01
N GLN A 14 -1.76 16.41 0.28
CA GLN A 14 -0.54 17.13 -0.08
C GLN A 14 -0.53 17.40 -1.59
N MET A 15 -0.48 18.67 -1.99
CA MET A 15 -0.27 19.06 -3.39
C MET A 15 1.20 18.85 -3.75
N LEU A 16 1.47 18.05 -4.78
CA LEU A 16 2.80 17.75 -5.28
C LEU A 16 3.17 18.65 -6.47
N ALA A 17 2.18 18.88 -7.34
CA ALA A 17 2.24 19.82 -8.46
C ALA A 17 0.81 20.29 -8.77
N ASP A 18 0.65 21.23 -9.71
CA ASP A 18 -0.67 21.70 -10.12
C ASP A 18 -1.52 20.54 -10.70
N GLY A 19 -2.61 20.20 -10.01
CA GLY A 19 -3.49 19.09 -10.35
C GLY A 19 -2.97 17.69 -9.98
N ILE A 20 -1.89 17.59 -9.19
CA ILE A 20 -1.38 16.32 -8.66
C ILE A 20 -1.32 16.37 -7.15
N TYR A 21 -2.00 15.44 -6.49
CA TYR A 21 -2.08 15.37 -5.03
C TYR A 21 -1.81 13.95 -4.54
N ALA A 22 -1.10 13.86 -3.42
CA ALA A 22 -1.02 12.65 -2.61
C ALA A 22 -1.94 12.79 -1.39
N ALA A 23 -2.78 11.80 -1.15
CA ALA A 23 -3.54 11.67 0.08
C ALA A 23 -2.77 10.73 1.01
N ILE A 24 -2.11 11.29 2.00
CA ILE A 24 -1.23 10.57 2.94
C ILE A 24 -2.04 10.14 4.15
N SER A 25 -2.08 8.84 4.41
CA SER A 25 -2.83 8.24 5.50
C SER A 25 -2.40 8.76 6.86
N MET A 26 -3.36 8.87 7.79
CA MET A 26 -3.13 9.27 9.17
C MET A 26 -3.24 8.06 10.09
N ASP A 27 -2.39 7.98 11.11
CA ASP A 27 -2.34 6.85 12.05
C ASP A 27 -3.67 6.61 12.78
N GLU A 28 -4.42 7.67 13.06
CA GLU A 28 -5.74 7.61 13.70
C GLU A 28 -6.89 7.41 12.71
N GLY A 29 -6.57 7.41 11.41
CA GLY A 29 -7.52 7.31 10.32
C GLY A 29 -7.84 5.86 9.95
N ALA A 30 -8.76 5.71 9.01
CA ALA A 30 -9.15 4.40 8.45
C ALA A 30 -8.78 4.30 6.96
N ALA A 31 -7.78 5.05 6.52
CA ALA A 31 -7.25 5.02 5.15
C ALA A 31 -6.24 3.88 4.97
N ILE A 32 -5.26 3.80 5.87
CA ILE A 32 -4.17 2.83 5.99
C ILE A 32 -3.08 3.06 4.94
N CYS A 33 -3.34 2.90 3.65
CA CYS A 33 -2.38 3.21 2.59
C CYS A 33 -2.46 4.68 2.14
N ASN A 34 -1.56 5.09 1.29
CA ASN A 34 -1.60 6.37 0.58
C ASN A 34 -2.28 6.21 -0.78
N THR A 35 -2.86 7.29 -1.30
CA THR A 35 -3.48 7.30 -2.63
C THR A 35 -3.11 8.54 -3.42
N GLY A 36 -3.36 8.52 -4.74
CA GLY A 36 -3.10 9.63 -5.64
C GLY A 36 -4.36 10.19 -6.29
N LEU A 37 -4.39 11.51 -6.47
CA LEU A 37 -5.37 12.23 -7.28
C LEU A 37 -4.63 13.00 -8.37
N ILE A 38 -4.86 12.65 -9.65
CA ILE A 38 -4.11 13.20 -10.79
C ILE A 38 -5.06 13.72 -11.86
N ASP A 39 -5.08 15.02 -12.10
CA ASP A 39 -5.79 15.65 -13.22
C ASP A 39 -4.95 15.59 -14.50
N LEU A 40 -5.41 14.79 -15.46
CA LEU A 40 -4.78 14.69 -16.77
C LEU A 40 -5.26 15.77 -17.75
N GLY A 41 -6.28 16.57 -17.37
CA GLY A 41 -6.96 17.49 -18.28
C GLY A 41 -8.06 16.77 -19.09
N GLY A 42 -9.29 16.74 -18.55
CA GLY A 42 -10.43 16.03 -19.11
C GLY A 42 -10.60 14.58 -18.64
N LEU A 43 -9.68 14.09 -17.83
CA LEU A 43 -9.73 12.81 -17.12
C LEU A 43 -9.00 12.96 -15.78
N VAL A 44 -9.57 12.43 -14.71
CA VAL A 44 -8.92 12.33 -13.40
C VAL A 44 -8.57 10.88 -13.13
N VAL A 45 -7.36 10.61 -12.65
CA VAL A 45 -6.94 9.30 -12.17
C VAL A 45 -6.91 9.32 -10.64
N ILE A 46 -7.54 8.33 -10.04
CA ILE A 46 -7.34 7.96 -8.63
C ILE A 46 -6.47 6.71 -8.61
N TYR A 47 -5.35 6.79 -7.92
CA TYR A 47 -4.43 5.67 -7.75
C TYR A 47 -4.56 5.12 -6.33
N ASP A 48 -5.09 3.89 -6.20
CA ASP A 48 -5.59 3.22 -5.01
C ASP A 48 -6.80 3.91 -4.32
N THR A 49 -7.53 3.18 -3.48
CA THR A 49 -8.82 3.63 -2.97
C THR A 49 -8.98 3.51 -1.47
N PHE A 50 -7.89 3.26 -0.73
CA PHE A 50 -7.91 3.02 0.70
C PHE A 50 -8.58 1.70 1.13
N GLN A 51 -8.40 1.37 2.41
CA GLN A 51 -8.98 0.17 3.02
C GLN A 51 -10.48 0.31 3.29
N THR A 52 -10.96 1.50 3.63
CA THR A 52 -12.34 1.66 4.05
C THR A 52 -13.16 2.53 3.11
N PRO A 53 -14.45 2.19 2.89
CA PRO A 53 -15.34 3.03 2.11
C PRO A 53 -15.56 4.42 2.73
N GLN A 54 -15.32 4.60 4.03
CA GLN A 54 -15.38 5.90 4.69
C GLN A 54 -14.29 6.83 4.16
N ALA A 55 -13.03 6.37 4.18
CA ALA A 55 -11.90 7.13 3.63
C ALA A 55 -12.05 7.36 2.12
N ALA A 56 -12.52 6.35 1.38
CA ALA A 56 -12.77 6.46 -0.04
C ALA A 56 -13.87 7.49 -0.39
N ARG A 57 -14.92 7.64 0.47
CA ARG A 57 -15.95 8.68 0.28
C ARG A 57 -15.37 10.08 0.43
N ASP A 58 -14.51 10.31 1.44
CA ASP A 58 -13.82 11.59 1.59
C ASP A 58 -12.95 11.89 0.37
N LEU A 59 -12.22 10.88 -0.15
CA LEU A 59 -11.39 11.01 -1.35
C LEU A 59 -12.25 11.38 -2.59
N ALA A 60 -13.40 10.72 -2.78
CA ALA A 60 -14.32 10.99 -3.87
C ALA A 60 -14.93 12.41 -3.77
N GLU A 61 -15.25 12.86 -2.56
CA GLU A 61 -15.75 14.21 -2.33
C GLU A 61 -14.69 15.27 -2.62
N ILE A 62 -13.47 15.06 -2.13
CA ILE A 62 -12.32 15.95 -2.40
C ILE A 62 -12.01 16.00 -3.90
N SER A 63 -12.00 14.85 -4.58
CA SER A 63 -11.82 14.79 -6.04
C SER A 63 -12.88 15.64 -6.77
N ARG A 64 -14.14 15.54 -6.35
CA ARG A 64 -15.23 16.33 -6.92
C ARG A 64 -15.10 17.84 -6.63
N ASN A 65 -14.64 18.20 -5.44
CA ASN A 65 -14.41 19.60 -5.07
C ASN A 65 -13.28 20.22 -5.87
N LEU A 66 -12.19 19.46 -6.15
CA LEU A 66 -11.03 19.93 -6.89
C LEU A 66 -11.27 19.97 -8.41
N PHE A 67 -11.94 18.95 -8.96
CA PHE A 67 -11.99 18.71 -10.41
C PHE A 67 -13.40 18.72 -11.00
N GLY A 68 -14.42 18.96 -10.17
CA GLY A 68 -15.83 19.00 -10.60
C GLY A 68 -16.35 17.63 -11.04
N GLN A 69 -17.10 17.61 -12.14
CA GLN A 69 -17.68 16.38 -12.73
C GLN A 69 -16.79 15.77 -13.82
N THR A 70 -15.47 16.00 -13.78
CA THR A 70 -14.55 15.41 -14.73
C THR A 70 -14.60 13.88 -14.67
N PRO A 71 -14.66 13.16 -15.80
CA PRO A 71 -14.61 11.71 -15.84
C PRO A 71 -13.45 11.15 -15.02
N LEU A 72 -13.70 10.05 -14.31
CA LEU A 72 -12.79 9.49 -13.34
C LEU A 72 -12.43 8.04 -13.70
N VAL A 73 -11.15 7.71 -13.57
CA VAL A 73 -10.62 6.34 -13.65
C VAL A 73 -9.92 6.02 -12.34
N VAL A 74 -10.20 4.85 -11.80
CA VAL A 74 -9.51 4.29 -10.63
C VAL A 74 -8.47 3.29 -11.12
N VAL A 75 -7.29 3.26 -10.49
CA VAL A 75 -6.24 2.27 -10.73
C VAL A 75 -5.91 1.61 -9.40
N ASN A 76 -6.01 0.29 -9.31
CA ASN A 76 -5.51 -0.46 -8.16
C ASN A 76 -4.10 -0.96 -8.47
N SER A 77 -3.18 -0.67 -7.55
CA SER A 77 -1.77 -1.03 -7.66
C SER A 77 -1.54 -2.52 -7.56
N HIS A 78 -2.08 -3.15 -6.51
CA HIS A 78 -1.94 -4.57 -6.22
C HIS A 78 -3.16 -5.10 -5.44
N TRP A 79 -3.09 -6.34 -4.94
CA TRP A 79 -4.25 -7.06 -4.44
C TRP A 79 -4.50 -6.95 -2.93
N HIS A 80 -3.68 -6.25 -2.16
CA HIS A 80 -3.92 -6.06 -0.73
C HIS A 80 -5.13 -5.16 -0.48
N ASN A 81 -5.89 -5.49 0.53
CA ASN A 81 -7.23 -4.94 0.76
C ASN A 81 -7.24 -3.44 1.04
N ASP A 82 -6.19 -2.91 1.64
CA ASP A 82 -6.06 -1.49 1.93
C ASP A 82 -5.83 -0.61 0.68
N HIS A 83 -5.61 -1.22 -0.49
CA HIS A 83 -5.45 -0.52 -1.77
C HIS A 83 -6.71 -0.54 -2.64
N TYR A 84 -7.63 -1.51 -2.43
CA TYR A 84 -8.80 -1.65 -3.32
C TYR A 84 -10.17 -1.74 -2.64
N TRP A 85 -10.27 -1.88 -1.32
CA TRP A 85 -11.58 -2.04 -0.66
C TRP A 85 -12.48 -0.82 -0.78
N GLY A 86 -11.91 0.38 -1.01
CA GLY A 86 -12.66 1.59 -1.33
C GLY A 86 -13.30 1.59 -2.72
N ASN A 87 -13.00 0.63 -3.60
CA ASN A 87 -13.54 0.53 -4.97
C ASN A 87 -15.06 0.64 -5.03
N GLN A 88 -15.77 0.13 -4.02
CA GLN A 88 -17.23 0.19 -3.93
C GLN A 88 -17.80 1.60 -4.01
N VAL A 89 -17.04 2.62 -3.59
CA VAL A 89 -17.45 4.03 -3.63
C VAL A 89 -17.45 4.57 -5.07
N PHE A 90 -16.58 4.04 -5.91
CA PHE A 90 -16.39 4.45 -7.30
C PHE A 90 -17.15 3.56 -8.30
N ALA A 91 -17.60 2.38 -7.84
CA ALA A 91 -18.29 1.41 -8.67
C ALA A 91 -19.56 2.01 -9.31
N GLY A 92 -19.77 1.72 -10.61
CA GLY A 92 -20.91 2.22 -11.38
C GLY A 92 -20.79 3.68 -11.85
N GLN A 93 -19.80 4.44 -11.33
CA GLN A 93 -19.54 5.81 -11.76
C GLN A 93 -18.19 5.94 -12.48
N SER A 94 -17.28 5.01 -12.26
CA SER A 94 -15.92 5.02 -12.78
C SER A 94 -15.52 3.66 -13.32
N GLN A 95 -14.55 3.65 -14.23
CA GLN A 95 -13.83 2.44 -14.60
C GLN A 95 -12.74 2.17 -13.56
N ILE A 96 -12.59 0.92 -13.16
CA ILE A 96 -11.57 0.49 -12.20
C ILE A 96 -10.60 -0.44 -12.91
N LEU A 97 -9.35 -0.03 -12.98
CA LEU A 97 -8.26 -0.68 -13.70
C LEU A 97 -7.31 -1.38 -12.72
N SER A 98 -6.74 -2.49 -13.15
CA SER A 98 -5.56 -3.11 -12.56
C SER A 98 -4.79 -3.92 -13.60
N SER A 99 -3.63 -4.49 -13.25
CA SER A 99 -3.08 -5.57 -14.05
C SER A 99 -4.03 -6.76 -14.08
N ASP A 100 -3.91 -7.63 -15.09
CA ASP A 100 -4.72 -8.86 -15.17
C ASP A 100 -4.41 -9.81 -14.01
N LYS A 101 -3.15 -9.89 -13.58
CA LYS A 101 -2.72 -10.70 -12.44
C LYS A 101 -3.29 -10.20 -11.11
N THR A 102 -3.21 -8.88 -10.85
CA THR A 102 -3.81 -8.26 -9.67
C THR A 102 -5.32 -8.55 -9.61
N ARG A 103 -6.05 -8.34 -10.72
CA ARG A 103 -7.48 -8.66 -10.77
C ARG A 103 -7.76 -10.13 -10.51
N GLN A 104 -6.97 -11.03 -11.09
CA GLN A 104 -7.13 -12.46 -10.88
C GLN A 104 -7.09 -12.79 -9.39
N ILE A 105 -6.05 -12.33 -8.68
CA ILE A 105 -5.88 -12.60 -7.25
C ILE A 105 -7.02 -11.97 -6.43
N ILE A 106 -7.38 -10.71 -6.70
CA ILE A 106 -8.52 -10.04 -6.03
C ILE A 106 -9.80 -10.87 -6.14
N VAL A 107 -10.10 -11.41 -7.33
CA VAL A 107 -11.33 -12.21 -7.53
C VAL A 107 -11.26 -13.57 -6.82
N GLU A 108 -10.09 -14.17 -6.76
CA GLU A 108 -9.88 -15.48 -6.13
C GLU A 108 -9.87 -15.42 -4.59
N THR A 109 -9.26 -14.37 -4.02
CA THR A 109 -9.02 -14.25 -2.57
C THR A 109 -9.98 -13.30 -1.87
N GLY A 110 -10.34 -12.18 -2.50
CA GLY A 110 -11.09 -11.10 -1.89
C GLY A 110 -12.44 -11.50 -1.28
N PRO A 111 -13.30 -12.33 -1.93
CA PRO A 111 -14.55 -12.78 -1.32
C PRO A 111 -14.35 -13.55 0.00
N LYS A 112 -13.31 -14.38 0.09
CA LYS A 112 -12.97 -15.14 1.30
C LYS A 112 -12.46 -14.22 2.40
N GLU A 113 -11.67 -13.25 2.04
CA GLU A 113 -11.15 -12.24 2.95
C GLU A 113 -12.29 -11.39 3.53
N VAL A 114 -13.19 -10.89 2.70
CA VAL A 114 -14.39 -10.15 3.14
C VAL A 114 -15.23 -11.00 4.09
N GLU A 115 -15.50 -12.26 3.75
CA GLU A 115 -16.25 -13.18 4.62
C GLU A 115 -15.57 -13.35 5.99
N TRP A 116 -14.24 -13.45 5.99
CA TRP A 116 -13.47 -13.57 7.22
C TRP A 116 -13.60 -12.32 8.09
N PHE A 117 -13.47 -11.13 7.51
CA PHE A 117 -13.59 -9.86 8.24
C PHE A 117 -15.02 -9.59 8.71
N GLN A 118 -16.06 -9.93 7.92
CA GLN A 118 -17.44 -9.86 8.37
C GLN A 118 -17.69 -10.68 9.65
N LYS A 119 -17.04 -11.83 9.77
CA LYS A 119 -17.16 -12.70 10.96
C LYS A 119 -16.27 -12.25 12.13
N ASN A 120 -15.14 -11.64 11.88
CA ASN A 120 -14.08 -11.47 12.87
C ASN A 120 -13.75 -10.00 13.23
N ALA A 121 -14.15 -9.00 12.44
CA ALA A 121 -13.73 -7.61 12.63
C ALA A 121 -14.05 -7.08 14.03
N ASN A 122 -15.25 -7.32 14.55
CA ASN A 122 -15.63 -6.86 15.89
C ASN A 122 -14.81 -7.56 16.98
N ARG A 123 -14.51 -8.84 16.86
CA ARG A 123 -13.65 -9.55 17.80
C ARG A 123 -12.23 -8.97 17.76
N LYS A 124 -11.70 -8.77 16.57
CA LYS A 124 -10.38 -8.15 16.38
C LYS A 124 -10.31 -6.73 16.93
N LEU A 125 -11.35 -5.93 16.74
CA LEU A 125 -11.43 -4.59 17.34
C LEU A 125 -11.29 -4.64 18.87
N VAL A 126 -11.96 -5.57 19.53
CA VAL A 126 -11.83 -5.74 20.99
C VAL A 126 -10.40 -6.18 21.38
N GLU A 127 -9.80 -7.11 20.64
CA GLU A 127 -8.41 -7.56 20.86
C GLU A 127 -7.42 -6.39 20.75
N TYR A 128 -7.52 -5.59 19.68
CA TYR A 128 -6.62 -4.43 19.47
C TYR A 128 -6.88 -3.28 20.43
N GLN A 129 -8.11 -3.08 20.89
CA GLN A 129 -8.38 -2.14 21.97
C GLN A 129 -7.66 -2.55 23.27
N GLN A 130 -7.71 -3.83 23.64
CA GLN A 130 -7.00 -4.35 24.81
C GLN A 130 -5.48 -4.23 24.65
N GLN A 131 -4.94 -4.50 23.46
CA GLN A 131 -3.52 -4.33 23.17
C GLN A 131 -3.11 -2.86 23.31
N TYR A 132 -3.88 -1.92 22.73
CA TYR A 132 -3.63 -0.50 22.84
C TYR A 132 -3.65 -0.03 24.31
N ASP A 133 -4.62 -0.49 25.10
CA ASP A 133 -4.73 -0.11 26.51
C ASP A 133 -3.53 -0.63 27.35
N ALA A 134 -3.01 -1.81 27.01
CA ALA A 134 -1.87 -2.44 27.66
C ALA A 134 -0.50 -2.01 27.12
N SER A 135 -0.44 -1.32 25.98
CA SER A 135 0.83 -0.97 25.30
C SER A 135 1.67 0.02 26.13
N ALA A 136 2.98 -0.22 26.13
CA ALA A 136 3.96 0.73 26.62
C ALA A 136 3.99 2.02 25.75
N PRO A 137 4.45 3.16 26.27
CA PRO A 137 4.47 4.42 25.51
C PRO A 137 5.16 4.31 24.14
N GLU A 138 6.22 3.53 24.06
CA GLU A 138 7.01 3.32 22.82
C GLU A 138 6.24 2.57 21.74
N GLN A 139 5.27 1.74 22.12
CA GLN A 139 4.47 0.90 21.23
C GLN A 139 3.10 1.52 20.92
N LYS A 140 2.76 2.66 21.53
CA LYS A 140 1.42 3.28 21.41
C LYS A 140 1.09 3.67 19.97
N SER A 141 2.05 4.09 19.17
CA SER A 141 1.83 4.50 17.77
C SER A 141 1.34 3.32 16.92
N ASP A 142 2.06 2.20 16.94
CA ASP A 142 1.70 1.01 16.16
C ASP A 142 0.39 0.39 16.67
N ALA A 143 0.19 0.36 17.99
CA ALA A 143 -1.06 -0.13 18.57
C ALA A 143 -2.27 0.74 18.21
N LEU A 144 -2.09 2.08 18.16
CA LEU A 144 -3.14 3.01 17.75
C LEU A 144 -3.54 2.81 16.29
N LEU A 145 -2.55 2.65 15.42
CA LEU A 145 -2.77 2.40 13.99
C LEU A 145 -3.58 1.12 13.77
N MET A 146 -3.18 0.01 14.40
CA MET A 146 -3.92 -1.26 14.30
C MET A 146 -5.33 -1.15 14.86
N LEU A 147 -5.51 -0.43 15.98
CA LEU A 147 -6.83 -0.16 16.54
C LEU A 147 -7.70 0.67 15.59
N ALA A 148 -7.14 1.74 14.99
CA ALA A 148 -7.86 2.60 14.04
C ALA A 148 -8.26 1.82 12.79
N MET A 149 -7.37 0.98 12.26
CA MET A 149 -7.63 0.08 11.15
C MET A 149 -8.82 -0.84 11.44
N TYR A 150 -8.78 -1.61 12.52
CA TYR A 150 -9.85 -2.55 12.83
C TYR A 150 -11.16 -1.87 13.23
N ARG A 151 -11.11 -0.66 13.80
CA ARG A 151 -12.31 0.16 14.03
C ARG A 151 -12.97 0.55 12.71
N GLY A 152 -12.19 1.06 11.76
CA GLY A 152 -12.69 1.42 10.44
C GLY A 152 -13.28 0.23 9.68
N ILE A 153 -12.62 -0.93 9.74
CA ILE A 153 -13.11 -2.16 9.13
C ILE A 153 -14.42 -2.63 9.79
N ALA A 154 -14.46 -2.69 11.13
CA ALA A 154 -15.66 -3.12 11.87
C ALA A 154 -16.88 -2.22 11.57
N GLU A 155 -16.66 -0.91 11.43
CA GLU A 155 -17.70 0.05 11.03
C GLU A 155 -18.14 -0.15 9.57
N ALA A 156 -17.23 -0.57 8.67
CA ALA A 156 -17.53 -0.75 7.25
C ALA A 156 -18.24 -2.07 6.93
N MET A 157 -17.88 -3.17 7.61
CA MET A 157 -18.30 -4.53 7.25
C MET A 157 -19.80 -4.77 7.12
N PRO A 158 -20.71 -4.15 7.94
CA PRO A 158 -22.16 -4.38 7.79
C PRO A 158 -22.74 -3.97 6.42
N GLU A 159 -22.15 -2.97 5.77
CA GLU A 159 -22.61 -2.45 4.46
C GLU A 159 -21.56 -2.66 3.36
N PHE A 160 -20.53 -3.44 3.64
CA PHE A 160 -19.42 -3.64 2.71
C PHE A 160 -19.87 -4.40 1.47
N SER A 161 -19.48 -3.89 0.31
CA SER A 161 -19.72 -4.49 -1.00
C SER A 161 -18.42 -4.69 -1.76
N PHE A 162 -18.18 -5.91 -2.22
CA PHE A 162 -16.98 -6.27 -2.94
C PHE A 162 -17.05 -5.87 -4.41
N TYR A 163 -16.08 -5.06 -4.86
CA TYR A 163 -15.97 -4.59 -6.25
C TYR A 163 -14.56 -4.75 -6.78
N PRO A 164 -14.29 -5.82 -7.54
CA PRO A 164 -12.99 -6.00 -8.21
C PRO A 164 -12.86 -5.04 -9.41
N PRO A 165 -11.62 -4.80 -9.90
CA PRO A 165 -11.38 -4.07 -11.14
C PRO A 165 -12.19 -4.64 -12.32
N ASN A 166 -12.68 -3.77 -13.21
CA ASN A 166 -13.50 -4.16 -14.37
C ASN A 166 -12.79 -3.97 -15.72
N ILE A 167 -11.61 -3.34 -15.73
CA ILE A 167 -10.72 -3.25 -16.88
C ILE A 167 -9.34 -3.75 -16.47
N THR A 168 -8.70 -4.53 -17.34
CA THR A 168 -7.35 -5.01 -17.09
C THR A 168 -6.40 -4.68 -18.23
N PHE A 169 -5.11 -4.59 -17.88
CA PHE A 169 -4.01 -4.43 -18.82
C PHE A 169 -2.87 -5.39 -18.48
N LYS A 170 -1.90 -5.49 -19.40
CA LYS A 170 -0.68 -6.29 -19.21
C LYS A 170 0.53 -5.37 -19.25
N GLN A 171 1.42 -5.53 -18.32
CA GLN A 171 2.74 -4.88 -18.23
C GLN A 171 2.73 -3.35 -18.29
N HIS A 172 2.11 -2.73 -19.29
CA HIS A 172 2.17 -1.30 -19.51
C HIS A 172 0.88 -0.75 -20.13
N LEU A 173 0.42 0.39 -19.61
CA LEU A 173 -0.72 1.14 -20.13
C LEU A 173 -0.45 2.63 -20.00
N MET A 174 -0.79 3.41 -21.03
CA MET A 174 -0.74 4.88 -20.99
C MET A 174 -2.14 5.47 -20.94
N LEU A 175 -2.35 6.43 -20.06
CA LEU A 175 -3.58 7.23 -20.01
C LEU A 175 -3.25 8.67 -20.40
N HIS A 176 -3.90 9.15 -21.44
CA HIS A 176 -3.65 10.47 -22.03
C HIS A 176 -4.76 11.43 -21.68
N GLY A 177 -4.38 12.64 -21.25
CA GLY A 177 -5.27 13.78 -21.13
C GLY A 177 -4.72 14.99 -21.87
N ASN A 178 -5.39 16.13 -21.75
CA ASN A 178 -4.99 17.37 -22.44
C ASN A 178 -3.82 18.10 -21.77
N ARG A 179 -3.55 17.81 -20.50
CA ARG A 179 -2.49 18.44 -19.69
C ARG A 179 -1.27 17.54 -19.54
N ARG A 180 -1.48 16.25 -19.33
CA ARG A 180 -0.41 15.27 -19.08
C ARG A 180 -0.82 13.87 -19.45
N THR A 181 0.17 13.02 -19.54
CA THR A 181 0.04 11.57 -19.68
C THR A 181 0.57 10.90 -18.42
N VAL A 182 -0.02 9.80 -18.02
CA VAL A 182 0.53 8.90 -17.01
C VAL A 182 0.82 7.53 -17.62
N GLU A 183 1.84 6.89 -17.11
CA GLU A 183 2.23 5.53 -17.45
C GLU A 183 1.97 4.61 -16.26
N LEU A 184 1.19 3.56 -16.49
CA LEU A 184 1.01 2.46 -15.56
C LEU A 184 1.98 1.35 -15.96
N ILE A 185 2.88 0.97 -15.07
CA ILE A 185 3.90 -0.05 -15.30
C ILE A 185 3.72 -1.13 -14.25
N ASP A 186 3.49 -2.37 -14.69
CA ASP A 186 3.32 -3.51 -13.80
C ASP A 186 4.65 -4.24 -13.61
N TYR A 187 5.11 -4.28 -12.37
CA TYR A 187 6.24 -5.08 -11.92
C TYR A 187 5.73 -6.39 -11.34
N GLN A 188 6.19 -7.49 -11.89
CA GLN A 188 5.85 -8.82 -11.37
C GLN A 188 6.84 -9.26 -10.30
N ASN A 189 6.34 -10.00 -9.30
CA ASN A 189 7.16 -10.54 -8.22
C ASN A 189 7.96 -9.46 -7.45
N GLY A 190 7.29 -8.36 -7.11
CA GLY A 190 7.82 -7.30 -6.25
C GLY A 190 7.37 -7.46 -4.80
N HIS A 191 6.60 -6.48 -4.30
CA HIS A 191 5.93 -6.55 -3.00
C HIS A 191 4.84 -7.63 -2.98
N SER A 192 4.23 -7.85 -4.13
CA SER A 192 3.26 -8.92 -4.38
C SER A 192 3.56 -9.64 -5.70
N ALA A 193 2.67 -10.50 -6.14
CA ALA A 193 2.82 -11.17 -7.43
C ALA A 193 2.72 -10.21 -8.64
N SER A 194 2.17 -9.00 -8.44
CA SER A 194 1.98 -7.99 -9.48
C SER A 194 1.70 -6.64 -8.82
N ASP A 195 2.58 -5.68 -9.07
CA ASP A 195 2.58 -4.35 -8.45
C ASP A 195 2.64 -3.28 -9.54
N THR A 196 1.52 -2.63 -9.80
CA THR A 196 1.44 -1.55 -10.78
C THR A 196 1.87 -0.23 -10.16
N ILE A 197 2.85 0.44 -10.73
CA ILE A 197 3.20 1.83 -10.39
C ILE A 197 2.52 2.81 -11.35
N LEU A 198 2.38 4.07 -10.92
CA LEU A 198 1.93 5.17 -11.76
C LEU A 198 3.05 6.20 -11.87
N TYR A 199 3.54 6.43 -13.10
CA TYR A 199 4.57 7.40 -13.41
C TYR A 199 4.00 8.59 -14.20
N ILE A 200 4.40 9.80 -13.82
CA ILE A 200 4.02 11.05 -14.46
C ILE A 200 5.30 11.70 -15.04
N PRO A 201 5.69 11.37 -16.29
CA PRO A 201 7.01 11.75 -16.84
C PRO A 201 7.28 13.25 -16.84
N ASN A 202 6.28 14.05 -17.24
CA ASN A 202 6.43 15.50 -17.36
C ASN A 202 6.61 16.23 -16.01
N ASP A 203 6.16 15.60 -14.93
CA ASP A 203 6.21 16.18 -13.58
C ASP A 203 7.29 15.53 -12.71
N GLY A 204 7.93 14.44 -13.18
CA GLY A 204 8.97 13.71 -12.43
C GLY A 204 8.45 13.08 -11.13
N ILE A 205 7.19 12.64 -11.12
CA ILE A 205 6.49 12.11 -9.95
C ILE A 205 6.10 10.65 -10.19
N MET A 206 6.30 9.79 -9.18
CA MET A 206 5.88 8.39 -9.20
C MET A 206 5.09 8.02 -7.95
N PHE A 207 3.97 7.32 -8.17
CA PHE A 207 3.26 6.59 -7.11
C PHE A 207 3.68 5.14 -7.20
N LEU A 208 4.35 4.65 -6.15
CA LEU A 208 4.98 3.33 -6.13
C LEU A 208 4.19 2.29 -5.34
N SER A 209 3.14 2.73 -4.63
CA SER A 209 2.42 1.86 -3.71
C SER A 209 3.40 1.08 -2.81
N ASP A 210 3.14 -0.18 -2.53
CA ASP A 210 3.89 -0.99 -1.57
C ASP A 210 5.23 -1.55 -2.09
N LEU A 211 5.62 -1.21 -3.32
CA LEU A 211 7.04 -1.34 -3.69
C LEU A 211 7.93 -0.46 -2.82
N LEU A 212 7.39 0.65 -2.29
CA LEU A 212 8.10 1.57 -1.40
C LEU A 212 7.32 1.82 -0.11
N PHE A 213 8.02 1.70 1.03
CA PHE A 213 7.61 2.20 2.34
C PHE A 213 8.62 3.26 2.79
N VAL A 214 8.17 4.34 3.40
CA VAL A 214 9.06 5.41 3.89
C VAL A 214 8.88 5.59 5.39
N GLY A 215 9.94 5.32 6.16
CA GLY A 215 9.88 5.36 7.62
C GLY A 215 8.96 4.31 8.23
N CYS A 216 8.71 3.23 7.50
CA CYS A 216 7.86 2.11 7.92
C CYS A 216 8.53 0.79 7.52
N HIS A 217 8.40 -0.23 8.37
CA HIS A 217 8.77 -1.60 8.00
C HIS A 217 7.80 -2.12 6.94
N PRO A 218 8.28 -2.62 5.78
CA PRO A 218 7.40 -3.21 4.78
C PRO A 218 6.86 -4.56 5.26
N TYR A 219 5.73 -4.98 4.72
CA TYR A 219 5.30 -6.37 4.76
C TYR A 219 5.89 -7.12 3.57
N LEU A 220 6.68 -8.17 3.79
CA LEU A 220 7.33 -8.93 2.71
C LEU A 220 6.64 -10.28 2.41
N GLY A 221 5.64 -10.66 3.21
CA GLY A 221 5.11 -12.04 3.28
C GLY A 221 4.40 -12.55 2.02
N ASP A 222 4.01 -11.68 1.10
CA ASP A 222 3.33 -12.05 -0.16
C ASP A 222 4.16 -11.71 -1.40
N GLY A 223 5.41 -11.29 -1.20
CA GLY A 223 6.29 -10.78 -2.23
C GLY A 223 7.50 -11.65 -2.54
N HIS A 224 8.35 -11.10 -3.37
CA HIS A 224 9.66 -11.65 -3.70
C HIS A 224 10.74 -10.61 -3.40
N PRO A 225 11.52 -10.73 -2.31
CA PRO A 225 12.44 -9.68 -1.86
C PRO A 225 13.45 -9.21 -2.92
N GLN A 226 14.01 -10.14 -3.70
CA GLN A 226 14.91 -9.80 -4.81
C GLN A 226 14.17 -9.04 -5.92
N GLY A 227 12.96 -9.47 -6.28
CA GLY A 227 12.14 -8.81 -7.32
C GLY A 227 11.74 -7.39 -6.88
N GLN A 228 11.39 -7.18 -5.61
CA GLN A 228 11.10 -5.83 -5.09
C GLN A 228 12.34 -4.93 -5.16
N GLN A 229 13.52 -5.43 -4.79
CA GLN A 229 14.76 -4.67 -4.95
C GLN A 229 15.07 -4.34 -6.41
N ASP A 230 14.84 -5.27 -7.33
CA ASP A 230 15.09 -5.06 -8.76
C ASP A 230 14.10 -4.04 -9.35
N ALA A 231 12.84 -4.07 -8.94
CA ALA A 231 11.84 -3.04 -9.30
C ALA A 231 12.27 -1.65 -8.78
N LEU A 232 12.69 -1.55 -7.52
CA LEU A 232 13.19 -0.29 -6.94
C LEU A 232 14.45 0.23 -7.65
N ARG A 233 15.38 -0.66 -8.05
CA ARG A 233 16.55 -0.27 -8.84
C ARG A 233 16.15 0.24 -10.23
N ALA A 234 15.19 -0.43 -10.90
CA ALA A 234 14.68 0.00 -12.20
C ALA A 234 13.99 1.38 -12.11
N VAL A 235 13.12 1.57 -11.11
CA VAL A 235 12.49 2.86 -10.80
C VAL A 235 13.54 3.95 -10.54
N GLY A 236 14.61 3.61 -9.81
CA GLY A 236 15.71 4.52 -9.51
C GLY A 236 16.50 5.01 -10.74
N GLN A 237 16.37 4.36 -11.91
CA GLN A 237 16.97 4.82 -13.17
C GLN A 237 16.04 5.73 -13.99
N MET A 238 14.77 5.84 -13.61
CA MET A 238 13.80 6.67 -14.31
C MET A 238 13.96 8.14 -13.88
N ASP A 239 13.51 9.06 -14.75
CA ASP A 239 13.60 10.50 -14.51
C ASP A 239 12.47 10.98 -13.59
N ALA A 240 12.64 10.74 -12.29
CA ALA A 240 11.72 11.16 -11.23
C ALA A 240 12.49 11.55 -9.97
N GLU A 241 11.93 12.51 -9.23
CA GLU A 241 12.50 13.02 -7.98
C GLU A 241 11.55 12.88 -6.79
N VAL A 242 10.24 12.71 -7.05
CA VAL A 242 9.20 12.60 -6.02
C VAL A 242 8.57 11.22 -6.10
N PHE A 243 8.61 10.49 -4.99
CA PHE A 243 8.13 9.12 -4.90
C PHE A 243 7.09 8.99 -3.80
N ILE A 244 5.88 8.59 -4.14
CA ILE A 244 4.79 8.40 -3.20
C ILE A 244 4.74 6.90 -2.85
N PRO A 245 5.06 6.55 -1.59
CA PRO A 245 4.99 5.17 -1.11
C PRO A 245 3.55 4.74 -0.87
N GLY A 246 3.33 3.44 -0.71
CA GLY A 246 2.07 2.92 -0.20
C GLY A 246 1.83 3.33 1.26
N HIS A 247 2.89 3.41 2.06
CA HIS A 247 2.84 3.79 3.46
C HIS A 247 3.96 4.74 3.84
N GLY A 248 3.64 5.72 4.69
CA GLY A 248 4.57 6.74 5.17
C GLY A 248 4.52 8.05 4.35
N PRO A 249 5.41 8.99 4.64
CA PRO A 249 5.43 10.31 3.98
C PRO A 249 5.94 10.22 2.54
N VAL A 250 5.67 11.27 1.75
CA VAL A 250 6.27 11.45 0.42
C VAL A 250 7.79 11.36 0.51
N GLY A 251 8.37 10.55 -0.35
CA GLY A 251 9.80 10.24 -0.39
C GLY A 251 10.54 10.87 -1.56
N ALA A 252 11.86 10.67 -1.53
CA ALA A 252 12.81 11.05 -2.56
C ALA A 252 13.66 9.82 -2.95
N ARG A 253 14.54 9.96 -3.94
CA ARG A 253 15.39 8.86 -4.46
C ARG A 253 16.17 8.11 -3.38
N GLN A 254 16.62 8.78 -2.32
CA GLN A 254 17.30 8.13 -1.20
C GLN A 254 16.44 7.08 -0.47
N ASN A 255 15.11 7.25 -0.46
CA ASN A 255 14.21 6.31 0.20
C ASN A 255 14.10 4.98 -0.56
N LEU A 256 14.30 4.99 -1.90
CA LEU A 256 14.42 3.76 -2.69
C LEU A 256 15.64 2.94 -2.22
N LEU A 257 16.78 3.61 -2.03
CA LEU A 257 18.01 2.96 -1.56
C LEU A 257 17.85 2.45 -0.13
N MET A 258 17.24 3.22 0.75
CA MET A 258 16.97 2.79 2.14
C MET A 258 16.06 1.56 2.19
N MET A 259 15.07 1.44 1.31
CA MET A 259 14.21 0.26 1.23
C MET A 259 14.98 -0.95 0.71
N ILE A 260 15.80 -0.78 -0.33
CA ILE A 260 16.70 -1.83 -0.82
C ILE A 260 17.64 -2.31 0.29
N ASP A 261 18.23 -1.39 1.06
CA ASP A 261 19.14 -1.71 2.16
C ASP A 261 18.42 -2.47 3.28
N TYR A 262 17.18 -2.06 3.63
CA TYR A 262 16.36 -2.78 4.61
C TYR A 262 16.10 -4.23 4.20
N ILE A 263 15.66 -4.44 2.96
CA ILE A 263 15.38 -5.79 2.43
C ILE A 263 16.66 -6.63 2.42
N SER A 264 17.79 -6.05 1.99
CA SER A 264 19.10 -6.71 2.01
C SER A 264 19.50 -7.10 3.43
N HIS A 265 19.34 -6.19 4.39
CA HIS A 265 19.66 -6.43 5.80
C HIS A 265 18.84 -7.61 6.37
N CYS A 266 17.54 -7.67 6.12
CA CYS A 266 16.70 -8.79 6.55
C CYS A 266 17.17 -10.11 5.92
N CYS A 267 17.44 -10.13 4.62
CA CYS A 267 17.95 -11.31 3.92
C CYS A 267 19.31 -11.79 4.47
N GLU A 268 20.25 -10.87 4.68
CA GLU A 268 21.58 -11.17 5.23
C GLU A 268 21.48 -11.68 6.68
N THR A 269 20.59 -11.10 7.48
CA THR A 269 20.35 -11.54 8.86
C THR A 269 19.91 -13.00 8.89
N VAL A 270 18.93 -13.37 8.08
CA VAL A 270 18.44 -14.76 8.00
C VAL A 270 19.54 -15.69 7.46
N ASN A 271 20.23 -15.30 6.39
CA ASN A 271 21.35 -16.08 5.83
C ASN A 271 22.43 -16.37 6.87
N ASN A 272 22.82 -15.38 7.66
CA ASN A 272 23.84 -15.52 8.70
C ASN A 272 23.41 -16.50 9.80
N LEU A 273 22.13 -16.47 10.21
CA LEU A 273 21.60 -17.44 11.18
C LEU A 273 21.66 -18.87 10.65
N ILE A 274 21.23 -19.09 9.42
CA ILE A 274 21.27 -20.39 8.76
C ILE A 274 22.70 -20.92 8.68
N GLN A 275 23.64 -20.09 8.24
CA GLN A 275 25.06 -20.46 8.15
C GLN A 275 25.68 -20.81 9.51
N GLN A 276 25.19 -20.20 10.60
CA GLN A 276 25.62 -20.50 11.97
C GLN A 276 24.92 -21.73 12.56
N GLY A 277 24.02 -22.39 11.81
CA GLY A 277 23.25 -23.54 12.30
C GLY A 277 22.22 -23.18 13.37
N LYS A 278 21.81 -21.91 13.45
CA LYS A 278 20.76 -21.43 14.35
C LYS A 278 19.38 -21.69 13.75
N GLY A 279 18.32 -21.64 14.56
CA GLY A 279 16.95 -21.88 14.15
C GLY A 279 16.05 -20.65 14.28
N LYS A 280 14.76 -20.80 14.00
CA LYS A 280 13.76 -19.70 14.09
C LYS A 280 13.68 -19.06 15.49
N ALA A 281 13.91 -19.85 16.56
CA ALA A 281 13.82 -19.32 17.93
C ALA A 281 14.83 -18.19 18.21
N GLU A 282 15.96 -18.22 17.55
CA GLU A 282 17.00 -17.16 17.71
C GLU A 282 16.58 -15.87 17.05
N MET A 283 15.66 -15.88 16.07
CA MET A 283 15.15 -14.66 15.41
C MET A 283 14.26 -13.84 16.35
N GLU A 284 13.50 -14.48 17.25
CA GLU A 284 12.59 -13.77 18.18
C GLU A 284 13.33 -12.83 19.13
N CYS A 285 14.64 -13.07 19.34
CA CYS A 285 15.49 -12.26 20.21
C CYS A 285 16.27 -11.17 19.46
N LEU A 286 16.12 -11.06 18.13
CA LEU A 286 16.84 -10.06 17.37
C LEU A 286 16.20 -8.68 17.54
N GLU A 287 17.04 -7.70 17.82
CA GLU A 287 16.65 -6.30 17.79
C GLU A 287 16.69 -5.77 16.36
N VAL A 288 15.81 -4.80 16.07
CA VAL A 288 15.85 -4.04 14.82
C VAL A 288 17.16 -3.25 14.75
N ASP A 289 17.80 -3.25 13.59
CA ASP A 289 19.00 -2.43 13.35
C ASP A 289 18.72 -0.95 13.72
N PRO A 290 19.67 -0.25 14.36
CA PRO A 290 19.51 1.17 14.73
C PRO A 290 19.08 2.07 13.57
N ALA A 291 19.41 1.76 12.32
CA ALA A 291 19.01 2.52 11.14
C ALA A 291 17.50 2.48 10.87
N PHE A 292 16.82 1.43 11.35
CA PHE A 292 15.39 1.19 11.10
C PHE A 292 14.52 1.16 12.38
N ARG A 293 15.15 1.35 13.55
CA ARG A 293 14.51 1.18 14.86
C ARG A 293 13.29 2.09 15.06
N ASP A 294 13.36 3.30 14.53
CA ASP A 294 12.30 4.31 14.69
C ASP A 294 11.23 4.24 13.58
N TRP A 295 11.30 3.22 12.72
CA TRP A 295 10.30 3.00 11.68
C TRP A 295 8.99 2.47 12.29
N LYS A 296 7.86 2.92 11.76
CA LYS A 296 6.53 2.41 12.11
C LYS A 296 6.37 0.95 11.64
N PHE A 297 5.34 0.27 12.13
CA PHE A 297 5.05 -1.13 11.82
C PHE A 297 6.16 -2.09 12.27
N GLY A 298 6.78 -1.80 13.42
CA GLY A 298 7.89 -2.58 13.95
C GLY A 298 7.58 -4.08 14.11
N PHE A 299 6.31 -4.45 14.24
CA PHE A 299 5.85 -5.85 14.28
C PHE A 299 6.17 -6.61 12.99
N PHE A 300 6.22 -5.97 11.83
CA PHE A 300 6.59 -6.63 10.58
C PHE A 300 8.05 -7.09 10.53
N PHE A 301 8.95 -6.54 11.34
CA PHE A 301 10.35 -6.97 11.30
C PHE A 301 10.49 -8.47 11.57
N GLN A 302 9.86 -8.97 12.63
CA GLN A 302 9.91 -10.39 13.00
C GLN A 302 9.17 -11.26 11.96
N ASP A 303 8.00 -10.82 11.48
CA ASP A 303 7.24 -11.52 10.45
C ASP A 303 8.05 -11.66 9.16
N ASN A 304 8.78 -10.61 8.77
CA ASN A 304 9.65 -10.61 7.59
C ASN A 304 10.81 -11.60 7.74
N LEU A 305 11.46 -11.66 8.90
CA LEU A 305 12.54 -12.63 9.14
C LEU A 305 12.00 -14.07 9.09
N GLN A 306 10.81 -14.33 9.65
CA GLN A 306 10.19 -15.65 9.60
C GLN A 306 9.82 -16.04 8.17
N PHE A 307 9.24 -15.14 7.40
CA PHE A 307 8.94 -15.35 5.98
C PHE A 307 10.20 -15.68 5.17
N LEU A 308 11.25 -14.89 5.31
CA LEU A 308 12.52 -15.10 4.62
C LEU A 308 13.18 -16.44 5.00
N TRP A 309 13.08 -16.83 6.27
CA TRP A 309 13.54 -18.12 6.73
C TRP A 309 12.79 -19.27 6.05
N ASP A 310 11.44 -19.19 6.01
CA ASP A 310 10.62 -20.22 5.39
C ASP A 310 10.87 -20.32 3.90
N MET A 311 11.04 -19.20 3.22
CA MET A 311 11.37 -19.15 1.80
C MET A 311 12.69 -19.86 1.48
N GLN A 312 13.73 -19.69 2.32
CA GLN A 312 15.03 -20.34 2.11
C GLN A 312 15.07 -21.83 2.49
N ASN A 313 14.19 -22.27 3.37
CA ASN A 313 14.13 -23.67 3.83
C ASN A 313 13.03 -24.50 3.15
N GLN A 314 12.25 -23.89 2.21
CA GLN A 314 11.28 -24.66 1.41
C GLN A 314 12.04 -25.45 0.33
N PRO A 315 11.70 -26.74 0.11
CA PRO A 315 12.21 -27.47 -1.05
C PRO A 315 11.73 -26.79 -2.33
N GLU A 316 12.60 -26.73 -3.36
CA GLU A 316 12.42 -26.04 -4.67
C GLU A 316 11.11 -26.37 -5.44
N SER A 317 10.22 -27.19 -4.91
CA SER A 317 9.02 -27.67 -5.59
C SER A 317 7.81 -26.73 -5.60
N ARG A 318 7.93 -25.48 -5.09
CA ARG A 318 6.81 -24.51 -5.06
C ARG A 318 7.01 -23.25 -5.89
N LEU A 319 8.08 -23.18 -6.69
CA LEU A 319 8.36 -22.02 -7.55
C LEU A 319 7.69 -22.09 -8.94
N ASP A 320 6.98 -23.18 -9.24
CA ASP A 320 6.39 -23.45 -10.56
C ASP A 320 4.85 -23.55 -10.56
N GLU A 321 4.17 -23.14 -9.50
CA GLU A 321 2.70 -23.02 -9.45
C GLU A 321 2.29 -21.54 -9.33
#